data_64d2e3eef2b6a0355da5fdfa8f159489
#
_entry.id   64d2e3eef2b6a0355da5fdfa8f159489
#
_cell.length_a   1.000
_cell.length_b   1.000
_cell.length_c   1.000
_cell.angle_alpha   90.00
_cell.angle_beta   90.00
_cell.angle_gamma   90.00
#
_symmetry.space_group_name_H-M   'P 1'
#
loop_
_entity.id
_entity.type
_entity.pdbx_description
1 polymer ?
#
loop_
_entity_poly.entity_id
_entity_poly.type
_entity_poly.pdbx_seq_one_letter_code
_entity_poly.pdbx_strand_id
1 'polypeptide(L)'
;MDQDRRDFLQDSARLGAFALTSAALWRIDPALAQSGSGRELATLSIDDLSHRLANLKITSRQLVEQALAAIKDPQGEGSRTFLRVHESEALAAADQVDAQRRGGANLHALAGIPISIKDLFDEAGVTTLGGSKVLVGTPAATRDSTVVERLKKAGAVIIGRTNLVEFAYSLLGLNPHYGTPKNAFDRATGRIPGGSSSGAAVSVTDGMAAGAIGTDTGGSIRIPSALNGLVGFKPTARRVPLDGVLPLSFTLDSAGPIAKTVADCALLDQVLAAEANGVPAPAQLRGLRFAVPKTVFQNDLSPAVADAFTAALGRLSAAGATIVDLPMAEFAQAAAVNPRGALTSAEAYWWHRQWIKDGADKYDPRVIVRIRPGETITAASYIELIKLREQFIRTINAAAAGYDAMLMPTAPETAPTIAEAGKDDETYTRLNLRMLRNPAIVNLFDGCALSVPCHVPGTAPVGMMIAGTQNTDRKILAIGLAVEEVVWKLRG
;
A
#
# COMPACT_ATOMS: atom_id res chain seq x y z
N MET A 1 39.57 -39.51 35.87
CA MET A 1 39.43 -38.52 34.80
C MET A 1 38.83 -39.11 33.52
N ASP A 2 37.91 -40.09 33.62
CA ASP A 2 37.33 -40.77 32.44
C ASP A 2 35.80 -40.95 32.51
N GLN A 3 35.16 -40.51 33.58
CA GLN A 3 33.73 -40.59 33.75
C GLN A 3 33.02 -39.32 33.23
N ASP A 4 33.59 -38.14 33.45
CA ASP A 4 33.02 -36.86 33.02
C ASP A 4 33.01 -36.64 31.50
N ARG A 5 33.86 -37.33 30.77
CA ARG A 5 33.91 -37.26 29.31
C ARG A 5 32.88 -38.14 28.62
N ARG A 6 32.39 -39.18 29.28
CA ARG A 6 31.31 -40.05 28.75
C ARG A 6 29.93 -39.42 29.00
N ASP A 7 29.76 -38.74 30.12
CA ASP A 7 28.49 -38.05 30.43
C ASP A 7 28.27 -36.83 29.53
N PHE A 8 29.36 -36.07 29.22
CA PHE A 8 29.28 -34.96 28.25
C PHE A 8 28.93 -35.41 26.81
N LEU A 9 29.35 -36.59 26.36
CA LEU A 9 29.05 -37.15 25.04
C LEU A 9 27.63 -37.75 24.97
N GLN A 10 27.09 -38.22 26.09
CA GLN A 10 25.70 -38.72 26.14
C GLN A 10 24.67 -37.60 26.23
N ASP A 11 24.97 -36.48 26.87
CA ASP A 11 24.10 -35.30 26.87
C ASP A 11 24.13 -34.53 25.53
N SER A 12 25.26 -34.52 24.85
CA SER A 12 25.35 -33.95 23.48
C SER A 12 24.56 -34.72 22.45
N ALA A 13 24.40 -36.05 22.65
CA ALA A 13 23.58 -36.90 21.76
C ALA A 13 22.05 -36.74 22.04
N ARG A 14 21.65 -36.29 23.25
CA ARG A 14 20.25 -36.04 23.58
C ARG A 14 19.76 -34.66 23.17
N LEU A 15 20.66 -33.67 23.02
CA LEU A 15 20.35 -32.34 22.48
C LEU A 15 20.25 -32.31 20.94
N GLY A 16 20.87 -33.29 20.25
CA GLY A 16 20.75 -33.45 18.80
C GLY A 16 19.45 -34.08 18.30
N ALA A 17 18.64 -34.68 19.17
CA ALA A 17 17.40 -35.36 18.80
C ALA A 17 16.14 -34.50 18.94
N PHE A 18 16.23 -33.27 19.48
CA PHE A 18 15.09 -32.33 19.60
C PHE A 18 15.04 -31.27 18.51
N ALA A 19 16.00 -31.26 17.59
CA ALA A 19 16.07 -30.29 16.47
C ALA A 19 15.45 -30.79 15.14
N LEU A 20 14.73 -31.92 15.15
CA LEU A 20 14.23 -32.53 13.90
C LEU A 20 12.72 -32.82 13.87
N THR A 21 11.90 -32.23 14.73
CA THR A 21 10.43 -32.46 14.70
C THR A 21 9.57 -31.21 14.81
N SER A 22 9.98 -30.06 14.27
CA SER A 22 9.08 -28.94 14.05
C SER A 22 9.19 -28.33 12.67
N ALA A 23 9.52 -29.12 11.66
CA ALA A 23 9.11 -28.82 10.29
C ALA A 23 7.61 -29.14 10.21
N ALA A 24 6.76 -28.26 10.71
CA ALA A 24 5.37 -28.19 10.30
C ALA A 24 5.38 -27.83 8.82
N LEU A 25 5.52 -28.88 8.00
CA LEU A 25 5.31 -28.83 6.57
C LEU A 25 3.93 -28.19 6.33
N TRP A 26 3.95 -26.93 5.91
CA TRP A 26 2.90 -26.46 5.04
C TRP A 26 2.83 -27.46 3.91
N ARG A 27 1.81 -28.32 3.91
CA ARG A 27 1.44 -29.11 2.76
C ARG A 27 0.95 -28.13 1.70
N ILE A 28 1.88 -27.56 0.94
CA ILE A 28 1.61 -27.07 -0.41
C ILE A 28 0.98 -28.30 -1.07
N ASP A 29 -0.24 -28.17 -1.55
CA ASP A 29 -0.92 -29.19 -2.33
C ASP A 29 0.10 -29.74 -3.35
N PRO A 30 0.38 -31.06 -3.40
CA PRO A 30 1.35 -31.61 -4.34
C PRO A 30 1.04 -31.29 -5.80
N ALA A 31 -0.22 -30.96 -6.14
CA ALA A 31 -0.62 -30.43 -7.44
C ALA A 31 -0.02 -29.02 -7.69
N LEU A 32 0.32 -28.26 -6.62
CA LEU A 32 0.97 -26.96 -6.71
C LEU A 32 2.50 -27.03 -6.77
N ALA A 33 3.10 -28.17 -6.38
CA ALA A 33 4.54 -28.39 -6.39
C ALA A 33 5.08 -28.92 -7.74
N GLN A 34 4.21 -29.37 -8.65
CA GLN A 34 4.62 -29.98 -9.91
C GLN A 34 4.66 -29.03 -11.12
N SER A 35 4.30 -27.75 -10.98
CA SER A 35 4.50 -26.73 -12.02
C SER A 35 5.52 -25.70 -11.56
N GLY A 36 6.79 -26.04 -11.62
CA GLY A 36 7.92 -25.16 -11.27
C GLY A 36 8.17 -24.01 -12.27
N SER A 37 7.15 -23.42 -12.85
CA SER A 37 7.26 -22.21 -13.69
C SER A 37 5.89 -21.58 -13.82
N GLY A 38 5.62 -20.49 -13.11
CA GLY A 38 4.42 -19.70 -13.33
C GLY A 38 3.80 -19.00 -12.11
N ARG A 39 4.47 -18.97 -10.95
CA ARG A 39 3.95 -18.32 -9.73
C ARG A 39 4.94 -17.39 -9.03
N GLU A 40 6.08 -17.11 -9.66
CA GLU A 40 7.11 -16.25 -9.07
C GLU A 40 6.54 -14.89 -8.67
N LEU A 41 5.71 -14.28 -9.52
CA LEU A 41 5.09 -12.98 -9.22
C LEU A 41 4.18 -13.00 -7.99
N ALA A 42 3.51 -14.11 -7.71
CA ALA A 42 2.64 -14.20 -6.55
C ALA A 42 3.42 -14.38 -5.23
N THR A 43 4.59 -15.02 -5.29
CA THR A 43 5.30 -15.51 -4.09
C THR A 43 6.59 -14.78 -3.78
N LEU A 44 7.34 -14.31 -4.79
CA LEU A 44 8.64 -13.70 -4.60
C LEU A 44 8.55 -12.18 -4.43
N SER A 45 9.49 -11.62 -3.68
CA SER A 45 9.71 -10.17 -3.58
C SER A 45 10.28 -9.60 -4.88
N ILE A 46 10.24 -8.29 -5.04
CA ILE A 46 10.91 -7.61 -6.18
C ILE A 46 12.41 -7.87 -6.11
N ASP A 47 12.99 -7.88 -4.92
CA ASP A 47 14.42 -8.16 -4.71
C ASP A 47 14.78 -9.58 -5.21
N ASP A 48 14.03 -10.61 -4.81
CA ASP A 48 14.22 -11.98 -5.28
C ASP A 48 14.10 -12.09 -6.80
N LEU A 49 13.09 -11.44 -7.39
CA LEU A 49 12.89 -11.42 -8.84
C LEU A 49 14.04 -10.72 -9.55
N SER A 50 14.52 -9.58 -9.02
CA SER A 50 15.66 -8.85 -9.55
C SER A 50 16.92 -9.70 -9.55
N HIS A 51 17.20 -10.41 -8.44
CA HIS A 51 18.31 -11.34 -8.37
C HIS A 51 18.19 -12.51 -9.36
N ARG A 52 17.00 -13.07 -9.56
CA ARG A 52 16.77 -14.13 -10.56
C ARG A 52 16.97 -13.63 -11.98
N LEU A 53 16.51 -12.43 -12.30
CA LEU A 53 16.73 -11.78 -13.59
C LEU A 53 18.22 -11.52 -13.84
N ALA A 54 18.93 -10.94 -12.86
CA ALA A 54 20.37 -10.65 -12.96
C ALA A 54 21.21 -11.91 -13.21
N ASN A 55 20.81 -13.04 -12.60
CA ASN A 55 21.47 -14.33 -12.75
C ASN A 55 20.92 -15.19 -13.92
N LEU A 56 20.09 -14.60 -14.79
CA LEU A 56 19.48 -15.28 -15.96
C LEU A 56 18.69 -16.56 -15.59
N LYS A 57 18.16 -16.62 -14.36
CA LYS A 57 17.33 -17.75 -13.88
C LYS A 57 15.89 -17.64 -14.39
N ILE A 58 15.44 -16.44 -14.72
CA ILE A 58 14.16 -16.11 -15.35
C ILE A 58 14.38 -14.92 -16.28
N THR A 59 13.49 -14.74 -17.26
CA THR A 59 13.49 -13.58 -18.15
C THR A 59 12.37 -12.61 -17.77
N SER A 60 12.53 -11.33 -18.14
CA SER A 60 11.47 -10.33 -18.01
C SER A 60 10.23 -10.75 -18.79
N ARG A 61 10.43 -11.30 -20.00
CA ARG A 61 9.33 -11.81 -20.82
C ARG A 61 8.51 -12.88 -20.08
N GLN A 62 9.17 -13.85 -19.43
CA GLN A 62 8.47 -14.87 -18.64
C GLN A 62 7.67 -14.26 -17.48
N LEU A 63 8.18 -13.23 -16.79
CA LEU A 63 7.44 -12.53 -15.74
C LEU A 63 6.21 -11.81 -16.29
N VAL A 64 6.32 -11.15 -17.43
CA VAL A 64 5.20 -10.48 -18.09
C VAL A 64 4.15 -11.49 -18.56
N GLU A 65 4.57 -12.62 -19.12
CA GLU A 65 3.66 -13.70 -19.52
C GLU A 65 2.89 -14.30 -18.34
N GLN A 66 3.56 -14.49 -17.18
CA GLN A 66 2.91 -14.89 -15.92
C GLN A 66 1.87 -13.86 -15.47
N ALA A 67 2.22 -12.56 -15.48
CA ALA A 67 1.30 -11.47 -15.14
C ALA A 67 0.06 -11.48 -16.05
N LEU A 68 0.27 -11.56 -17.35
CA LEU A 68 -0.80 -11.60 -18.33
C LEU A 68 -1.69 -12.83 -18.19
N ALA A 69 -1.12 -14.00 -17.88
CA ALA A 69 -1.88 -15.22 -17.63
C ALA A 69 -2.77 -15.06 -16.38
N ALA A 70 -2.23 -14.49 -15.28
CA ALA A 70 -3.01 -14.21 -14.08
C ALA A 70 -4.14 -13.17 -14.32
N ILE A 71 -3.88 -12.15 -15.15
CA ILE A 71 -4.89 -11.14 -15.52
C ILE A 71 -6.01 -11.76 -16.36
N LYS A 72 -5.67 -12.67 -17.27
CA LYS A 72 -6.62 -13.31 -18.19
C LYS A 72 -7.35 -14.51 -17.60
N ASP A 73 -7.00 -14.95 -16.40
CA ASP A 73 -7.67 -16.09 -15.75
C ASP A 73 -9.15 -15.76 -15.54
N PRO A 74 -10.08 -16.51 -16.17
CA PRO A 74 -11.52 -16.27 -16.04
C PRO A 74 -12.06 -16.55 -14.63
N GLN A 75 -11.34 -17.31 -13.83
CA GLN A 75 -11.68 -17.59 -12.42
C GLN A 75 -11.03 -16.57 -11.46
N GLY A 76 -10.14 -15.72 -11.97
CA GLY A 76 -9.41 -14.70 -11.22
C GLY A 76 -10.15 -13.37 -11.11
N GLU A 77 -9.43 -12.37 -10.61
CA GLU A 77 -9.95 -11.02 -10.40
C GLU A 77 -9.49 -10.02 -11.49
N GLY A 78 -8.73 -10.46 -12.50
CA GLY A 78 -8.08 -9.58 -13.48
C GLY A 78 -9.03 -8.61 -14.18
N SER A 79 -10.22 -9.07 -14.60
CA SER A 79 -11.23 -8.25 -15.28
C SER A 79 -11.83 -7.13 -14.41
N ARG A 80 -11.74 -7.25 -13.08
CA ARG A 80 -12.15 -6.22 -12.12
C ARG A 80 -10.98 -5.43 -11.56
N THR A 81 -9.76 -5.96 -11.72
CA THR A 81 -8.52 -5.38 -11.22
C THR A 81 -7.93 -4.36 -12.18
N PHE A 82 -8.04 -4.58 -13.49
CA PHE A 82 -7.48 -3.70 -14.50
C PHE A 82 -8.57 -3.01 -15.32
N LEU A 83 -8.41 -1.70 -15.55
CA LEU A 83 -9.20 -0.93 -16.52
C LEU A 83 -8.58 -0.99 -17.92
N ARG A 84 -7.26 -1.16 -17.99
CA ARG A 84 -6.49 -1.33 -19.22
C ARG A 84 -5.28 -2.20 -18.97
N VAL A 85 -5.05 -3.17 -19.85
CA VAL A 85 -3.84 -4.03 -19.87
C VAL A 85 -2.99 -3.63 -21.06
N HIS A 86 -1.68 -3.50 -20.87
CA HIS A 86 -0.70 -3.12 -21.89
C HIS A 86 0.02 -4.36 -22.44
N GLU A 87 -0.71 -5.31 -23.01
CA GLU A 87 -0.15 -6.62 -23.38
C GLU A 87 1.02 -6.52 -24.35
N SER A 88 0.82 -5.88 -25.51
CA SER A 88 1.84 -5.75 -26.55
C SER A 88 3.01 -4.89 -26.12
N GLU A 89 2.73 -3.77 -25.45
CA GLU A 89 3.72 -2.83 -24.95
C GLU A 89 4.59 -3.45 -23.85
N ALA A 90 3.96 -4.19 -22.93
CA ALA A 90 4.67 -4.88 -21.84
C ALA A 90 5.59 -6.00 -22.35
N LEU A 91 5.12 -6.80 -23.31
CA LEU A 91 5.95 -7.84 -23.93
C LEU A 91 7.12 -7.24 -24.69
N ALA A 92 6.91 -6.16 -25.45
CA ALA A 92 7.99 -5.47 -26.18
C ALA A 92 9.02 -4.85 -25.22
N ALA A 93 8.57 -4.21 -24.13
CA ALA A 93 9.45 -3.65 -23.12
C ALA A 93 10.28 -4.77 -22.42
N ALA A 94 9.66 -5.90 -22.11
CA ALA A 94 10.33 -7.04 -21.51
C ALA A 94 11.42 -7.62 -22.44
N ASP A 95 11.12 -7.80 -23.74
CA ASP A 95 12.08 -8.28 -24.72
C ASP A 95 13.29 -7.35 -24.85
N GLN A 96 13.04 -6.03 -24.82
CA GLN A 96 14.09 -5.00 -24.85
C GLN A 96 15.03 -5.11 -23.64
N VAL A 97 14.47 -5.22 -22.44
CA VAL A 97 15.25 -5.36 -21.19
C VAL A 97 16.04 -6.67 -21.20
N ASP A 98 15.43 -7.78 -21.64
CA ASP A 98 16.11 -9.06 -21.75
C ASP A 98 17.28 -9.03 -22.76
N ALA A 99 17.12 -8.31 -23.88
CA ALA A 99 18.20 -8.10 -24.84
C ALA A 99 19.36 -7.28 -24.24
N GLN A 100 19.06 -6.19 -23.52
CA GLN A 100 20.07 -5.38 -22.81
C GLN A 100 20.84 -6.22 -21.78
N ARG A 101 20.10 -7.04 -21.00
CA ARG A 101 20.70 -7.91 -19.98
C ARG A 101 21.63 -8.96 -20.59
N ARG A 102 21.22 -9.62 -21.68
CA ARG A 102 22.10 -10.55 -22.43
C ARG A 102 23.32 -9.87 -23.01
N GLY A 103 23.21 -8.58 -23.36
CA GLY A 103 24.31 -7.73 -23.80
C GLY A 103 25.26 -7.28 -22.69
N GLY A 104 25.02 -7.66 -21.43
CA GLY A 104 25.87 -7.30 -20.28
C GLY A 104 25.66 -5.90 -19.75
N ALA A 105 24.54 -5.23 -20.08
CA ALA A 105 24.23 -3.92 -19.56
C ALA A 105 24.03 -3.95 -18.02
N ASN A 106 24.59 -2.95 -17.32
CA ASN A 106 24.32 -2.75 -15.90
C ASN A 106 22.94 -2.10 -15.75
N LEU A 107 21.95 -2.89 -15.36
CA LEU A 107 20.56 -2.47 -15.29
C LEU A 107 20.15 -2.19 -13.84
N HIS A 108 19.18 -1.28 -13.68
CA HIS A 108 18.55 -1.01 -12.39
C HIS A 108 17.81 -2.27 -11.86
N ALA A 109 17.67 -2.39 -10.53
CA ALA A 109 16.98 -3.53 -9.89
C ALA A 109 15.51 -3.70 -10.34
N LEU A 110 14.83 -2.62 -10.76
CA LEU A 110 13.48 -2.69 -11.33
C LEU A 110 13.44 -3.09 -12.82
N ALA A 111 14.60 -3.18 -13.51
CA ALA A 111 14.59 -3.43 -14.94
C ALA A 111 14.01 -4.83 -15.27
N GLY A 112 12.92 -4.83 -16.01
CA GLY A 112 12.19 -6.03 -16.41
C GLY A 112 11.16 -6.53 -15.38
N ILE A 113 10.94 -5.81 -14.29
CA ILE A 113 9.94 -6.14 -13.27
C ILE A 113 8.57 -5.59 -13.68
N PRO A 114 7.51 -6.44 -13.75
CA PRO A 114 6.14 -5.97 -14.03
C PRO A 114 5.57 -5.17 -12.86
N ILE A 115 5.18 -3.92 -13.13
CA ILE A 115 4.58 -2.99 -12.16
C ILE A 115 3.22 -2.53 -12.69
N SER A 116 2.20 -2.50 -11.84
CA SER A 116 0.90 -1.92 -12.16
C SER A 116 0.82 -0.47 -11.65
N ILE A 117 0.06 0.37 -12.36
CA ILE A 117 -0.17 1.76 -11.95
C ILE A 117 -1.66 2.01 -11.78
N LYS A 118 -2.04 2.75 -10.74
CA LYS A 118 -3.42 3.20 -10.53
C LYS A 118 -3.86 4.12 -11.66
N ASP A 119 -5.10 4.01 -12.11
CA ASP A 119 -5.62 4.80 -13.24
C ASP A 119 -5.87 6.28 -12.88
N LEU A 120 -4.89 6.89 -12.22
CA LEU A 120 -4.79 8.34 -11.96
C LEU A 120 -3.52 8.95 -12.55
N PHE A 121 -2.56 8.12 -12.97
CA PHE A 121 -1.29 8.60 -13.52
C PHE A 121 -1.40 8.73 -15.03
N ASP A 122 -1.10 9.90 -15.58
CA ASP A 122 -1.02 10.09 -17.03
C ASP A 122 0.06 9.20 -17.63
N GLU A 123 -0.28 8.61 -18.76
CA GLU A 123 0.60 7.84 -19.63
C GLU A 123 0.39 8.30 -21.06
N ALA A 124 1.47 8.65 -21.76
CA ALA A 124 1.43 9.17 -23.11
C ALA A 124 0.62 8.26 -24.05
N GLY A 125 -0.34 8.82 -24.77
CA GLY A 125 -1.23 8.09 -25.67
C GLY A 125 -2.40 7.38 -25.01
N VAL A 126 -2.57 7.50 -23.67
CA VAL A 126 -3.64 6.84 -22.91
C VAL A 126 -4.52 7.88 -22.21
N THR A 127 -5.84 7.70 -22.25
CA THR A 127 -6.78 8.51 -21.49
C THR A 127 -6.80 8.05 -20.02
N THR A 128 -6.61 8.97 -19.09
CA THR A 128 -6.74 8.73 -17.65
C THR A 128 -8.20 8.87 -17.27
N LEU A 129 -8.83 7.78 -16.82
CA LEU A 129 -10.28 7.74 -16.52
C LEU A 129 -10.61 8.03 -15.07
N GLY A 130 -9.66 7.85 -14.14
CA GLY A 130 -9.91 8.01 -12.72
C GLY A 130 -10.94 7.02 -12.15
N GLY A 131 -11.09 5.85 -12.76
CA GLY A 131 -12.13 4.87 -12.40
C GLY A 131 -13.56 5.37 -12.64
N SER A 132 -13.75 6.34 -13.56
CA SER A 132 -15.02 7.04 -13.80
C SER A 132 -15.50 6.91 -15.24
N LYS A 133 -16.80 7.09 -15.43
CA LYS A 133 -17.43 7.26 -16.75
C LYS A 133 -17.42 8.73 -17.22
N VAL A 134 -17.15 9.66 -16.32
CA VAL A 134 -17.13 11.10 -16.61
C VAL A 134 -16.06 11.45 -17.66
N LEU A 135 -14.90 10.82 -17.58
CA LEU A 135 -13.74 11.13 -18.43
C LEU A 135 -13.67 10.27 -19.71
N VAL A 136 -14.65 9.40 -19.95
CA VAL A 136 -14.71 8.61 -21.19
C VAL A 136 -14.87 9.55 -22.39
N GLY A 137 -13.99 9.41 -23.39
CA GLY A 137 -13.98 10.26 -24.59
C GLY A 137 -13.16 11.55 -24.45
N THR A 138 -12.54 11.80 -23.28
CA THR A 138 -11.57 12.90 -23.18
C THR A 138 -10.27 12.55 -23.91
N PRO A 139 -9.47 13.56 -24.32
CA PRO A 139 -8.22 13.32 -25.01
C PRO A 139 -7.25 12.45 -24.20
N ALA A 140 -6.46 11.64 -24.89
CA ALA A 140 -5.34 10.94 -24.28
C ALA A 140 -4.27 11.92 -23.77
N ALA A 141 -3.57 11.53 -22.71
CA ALA A 141 -2.44 12.30 -22.18
C ALA A 141 -1.35 12.44 -23.26
N THR A 142 -0.76 13.62 -23.36
CA THR A 142 0.30 13.91 -24.34
C THR A 142 1.70 13.54 -23.87
N ARG A 143 1.85 13.29 -22.55
CA ARG A 143 3.10 12.91 -21.90
C ARG A 143 2.83 11.98 -20.71
N ASP A 144 3.85 11.25 -20.31
CA ASP A 144 3.82 10.49 -19.07
C ASP A 144 3.81 11.45 -17.84
N SER A 145 3.15 11.02 -16.78
CA SER A 145 3.36 11.62 -15.46
C SER A 145 4.81 11.40 -15.01
N THR A 146 5.33 12.27 -14.14
CA THR A 146 6.67 12.10 -13.58
C THR A 146 6.89 10.72 -12.95
N VAL A 147 5.87 10.15 -12.33
CA VAL A 147 5.90 8.80 -11.74
C VAL A 147 6.12 7.74 -12.81
N VAL A 148 5.35 7.77 -13.89
CA VAL A 148 5.44 6.80 -15.00
C VAL A 148 6.77 6.94 -15.73
N GLU A 149 7.22 8.17 -15.99
CA GLU A 149 8.53 8.44 -16.62
C GLU A 149 9.67 7.83 -15.81
N ARG A 150 9.69 8.03 -14.49
CA ARG A 150 10.74 7.50 -13.60
C ARG A 150 10.75 5.98 -13.56
N LEU A 151 9.58 5.33 -13.52
CA LEU A 151 9.47 3.87 -13.58
C LEU A 151 10.00 3.32 -14.90
N LYS A 152 9.57 3.88 -16.03
CA LYS A 152 10.05 3.50 -17.37
C LYS A 152 11.56 3.71 -17.50
N LYS A 153 12.10 4.82 -16.98
CA LYS A 153 13.54 5.10 -16.96
C LYS A 153 14.34 4.10 -16.12
N ALA A 154 13.77 3.58 -15.03
CA ALA A 154 14.35 2.51 -14.25
C ALA A 154 14.21 1.13 -14.92
N GLY A 155 13.58 1.05 -16.10
CA GLY A 155 13.37 -0.19 -16.84
C GLY A 155 12.23 -1.07 -16.33
N ALA A 156 11.38 -0.56 -15.42
CA ALA A 156 10.19 -1.27 -14.99
C ALA A 156 9.21 -1.46 -16.16
N VAL A 157 8.55 -2.60 -16.22
CA VAL A 157 7.55 -2.91 -17.24
C VAL A 157 6.16 -2.55 -16.71
N ILE A 158 5.53 -1.52 -17.28
CA ILE A 158 4.16 -1.16 -16.90
C ILE A 158 3.19 -2.18 -17.51
N ILE A 159 2.59 -3.03 -16.67
CA ILE A 159 1.69 -4.10 -17.14
C ILE A 159 0.28 -3.59 -17.46
N GLY A 160 -0.12 -2.49 -16.86
CA GLY A 160 -1.44 -1.91 -17.10
C GLY A 160 -1.89 -0.96 -15.99
N ARG A 161 -3.11 -0.45 -16.18
CA ARG A 161 -3.75 0.56 -15.33
C ARG A 161 -4.82 -0.08 -14.47
N THR A 162 -4.67 0.01 -13.16
CA THR A 162 -5.55 -0.67 -12.20
C THR A 162 -6.79 0.14 -11.86
N ASN A 163 -7.86 -0.59 -11.60
CA ASN A 163 -9.12 -0.09 -11.07
C ASN A 163 -8.93 0.58 -9.69
N LEU A 164 -9.84 1.50 -9.38
CA LEU A 164 -9.84 2.28 -8.15
C LEU A 164 -11.26 2.70 -7.81
N VAL A 165 -11.48 3.16 -6.58
CA VAL A 165 -12.70 3.93 -6.27
C VAL A 165 -12.73 5.18 -7.15
N GLU A 166 -13.87 5.50 -7.74
CA GLU A 166 -14.03 6.67 -8.60
C GLU A 166 -13.36 7.92 -8.00
N PHE A 167 -12.45 8.55 -8.76
CA PHE A 167 -11.66 9.72 -8.37
C PHE A 167 -10.97 9.60 -7.00
N ALA A 168 -10.63 8.39 -6.60
CA ALA A 168 -9.95 8.08 -5.32
C ALA A 168 -10.75 8.46 -4.06
N TYR A 169 -12.06 8.71 -4.12
CA TYR A 169 -12.80 9.35 -3.03
C TYR A 169 -13.52 8.37 -2.08
N SER A 170 -12.96 7.21 -1.78
CA SER A 170 -13.37 6.31 -0.70
C SER A 170 -12.27 5.29 -0.37
N LEU A 171 -12.34 4.68 0.82
CA LEU A 171 -11.41 3.65 1.28
C LEU A 171 -11.97 2.22 1.20
N LEU A 172 -13.21 2.04 0.71
CA LEU A 172 -13.84 0.72 0.66
C LEU A 172 -13.45 -0.09 -0.59
N GLY A 173 -12.99 0.57 -1.65
CA GLY A 173 -12.57 -0.11 -2.88
C GLY A 173 -13.70 -0.42 -3.85
N LEU A 174 -14.96 0.01 -3.56
CA LEU A 174 -16.10 -0.23 -4.43
C LEU A 174 -16.08 0.70 -5.64
N ASN A 175 -16.34 0.15 -6.83
CA ASN A 175 -16.53 0.93 -8.04
C ASN A 175 -17.74 0.37 -8.83
N PRO A 176 -18.84 1.14 -8.96
CA PRO A 176 -20.02 0.67 -9.66
C PRO A 176 -19.86 0.66 -11.20
N HIS A 177 -18.89 1.40 -11.74
CA HIS A 177 -18.70 1.55 -13.18
C HIS A 177 -17.89 0.40 -13.80
N TYR A 178 -16.93 -0.15 -13.04
CA TYR A 178 -15.97 -1.14 -13.55
C TYR A 178 -15.91 -2.41 -12.68
N GLY A 179 -16.81 -2.51 -11.69
CA GLY A 179 -16.82 -3.61 -10.75
C GLY A 179 -15.78 -3.44 -9.63
N THR A 180 -15.85 -4.31 -8.65
CA THR A 180 -15.00 -4.29 -7.46
C THR A 180 -14.19 -5.58 -7.40
N PRO A 181 -12.85 -5.53 -7.45
CA PRO A 181 -12.03 -6.72 -7.25
C PRO A 181 -12.18 -7.22 -5.80
N LYS A 182 -12.27 -8.52 -5.62
CA LYS A 182 -12.38 -9.12 -4.29
C LYS A 182 -11.02 -9.20 -3.63
N ASN A 183 -10.99 -9.01 -2.32
CA ASN A 183 -9.83 -9.26 -1.48
C ASN A 183 -9.33 -10.71 -1.65
N ALA A 184 -8.01 -10.93 -1.58
CA ALA A 184 -7.41 -12.26 -1.68
C ALA A 184 -7.81 -13.15 -0.48
N PHE A 185 -7.98 -12.55 0.71
CA PHE A 185 -8.45 -13.25 1.89
C PHE A 185 -9.96 -13.53 1.80
N ASP A 186 -10.34 -14.77 2.05
CA ASP A 186 -11.75 -15.22 2.08
C ASP A 186 -12.53 -14.79 0.81
N ARG A 187 -11.96 -15.08 -0.34
CA ARG A 187 -12.47 -14.66 -1.65
C ARG A 187 -13.88 -15.21 -1.94
N ALA A 188 -14.22 -16.37 -1.41
CA ALA A 188 -15.54 -16.97 -1.58
C ALA A 188 -16.65 -16.10 -0.94
N THR A 189 -16.39 -15.56 0.25
CA THR A 189 -17.30 -14.62 0.93
C THR A 189 -17.38 -13.29 0.18
N GLY A 190 -16.30 -12.86 -0.50
CA GLY A 190 -16.24 -11.61 -1.25
C GLY A 190 -16.09 -10.41 -0.34
N ARG A 191 -14.87 -10.21 0.21
CA ARG A 191 -14.54 -9.06 1.06
C ARG A 191 -14.04 -7.89 0.23
N ILE A 192 -14.20 -6.67 0.76
CA ILE A 192 -13.67 -5.46 0.12
C ILE A 192 -12.14 -5.52 0.01
N PRO A 193 -11.55 -5.03 -1.09
CA PRO A 193 -10.10 -4.95 -1.24
C PRO A 193 -9.49 -3.78 -0.45
N GLY A 194 -10.32 -2.91 0.12
CA GLY A 194 -9.88 -1.58 0.53
C GLY A 194 -9.61 -0.66 -0.66
N GLY A 195 -9.50 0.63 -0.39
CA GLY A 195 -9.38 1.66 -1.42
C GLY A 195 -8.60 2.88 -0.93
N SER A 196 -8.49 3.82 -1.84
CA SER A 196 -9.01 3.85 -3.21
C SER A 196 -8.17 3.04 -4.21
N SER A 197 -6.93 2.61 -3.90
CA SER A 197 -6.04 1.84 -4.79
C SER A 197 -6.39 0.33 -4.76
N SER A 198 -7.67 0.00 -5.01
CA SER A 198 -8.23 -1.35 -4.88
C SER A 198 -7.57 -2.36 -5.84
N GLY A 199 -7.55 -2.04 -7.12
CA GLY A 199 -6.92 -2.89 -8.12
C GLY A 199 -5.42 -3.00 -7.95
N ALA A 200 -4.75 -1.95 -7.46
CA ALA A 200 -3.32 -1.97 -7.18
C ALA A 200 -2.96 -3.05 -6.15
N ALA A 201 -3.69 -3.13 -5.03
CA ALA A 201 -3.45 -4.16 -4.02
C ALA A 201 -3.74 -5.57 -4.55
N VAL A 202 -4.89 -5.77 -5.22
CA VAL A 202 -5.27 -7.08 -5.74
C VAL A 202 -4.31 -7.54 -6.85
N SER A 203 -3.79 -6.63 -7.68
CA SER A 203 -2.79 -7.01 -8.69
C SER A 203 -1.52 -7.62 -8.10
N VAL A 204 -1.12 -7.16 -6.91
CA VAL A 204 0.07 -7.69 -6.20
C VAL A 204 -0.23 -9.03 -5.53
N THR A 205 -1.38 -9.16 -4.82
CA THR A 205 -1.72 -10.42 -4.16
C THR A 205 -1.93 -11.57 -5.12
N ASP A 206 -2.46 -11.28 -6.30
CA ASP A 206 -2.81 -12.31 -7.30
C ASP A 206 -1.69 -12.57 -8.31
N GLY A 207 -0.50 -11.96 -8.13
CA GLY A 207 0.63 -12.17 -9.02
C GLY A 207 0.44 -11.58 -10.42
N MET A 208 -0.43 -10.58 -10.58
CA MET A 208 -0.62 -9.82 -11.82
C MET A 208 0.44 -8.72 -11.98
N ALA A 209 1.13 -8.38 -10.90
CA ALA A 209 2.27 -7.48 -10.85
C ALA A 209 3.15 -7.82 -9.64
N ALA A 210 4.45 -7.51 -9.70
CA ALA A 210 5.36 -7.68 -8.57
C ALA A 210 5.18 -6.59 -7.50
N GLY A 211 4.79 -5.39 -7.95
CA GLY A 211 4.46 -4.24 -7.13
C GLY A 211 3.48 -3.32 -7.86
N ALA A 212 2.91 -2.37 -7.15
CA ALA A 212 1.93 -1.43 -7.68
C ALA A 212 2.19 -0.01 -7.18
N ILE A 213 1.81 0.99 -7.98
CA ILE A 213 1.85 2.39 -7.57
C ILE A 213 0.42 2.89 -7.38
N GLY A 214 0.16 3.42 -6.19
CA GLY A 214 -1.11 4.03 -5.80
C GLY A 214 -0.97 5.49 -5.40
N THR A 215 -2.08 6.07 -4.93
CA THR A 215 -2.12 7.39 -4.29
C THR A 215 -2.75 7.29 -2.91
N ASP A 216 -2.38 8.19 -2.01
CA ASP A 216 -2.88 8.21 -0.63
C ASP A 216 -3.19 9.65 -0.21
N THR A 217 -4.48 9.95 -0.09
CA THR A 217 -5.02 11.25 0.37
C THR A 217 -5.50 11.16 1.81
N GLY A 218 -5.96 9.98 2.21
CA GLY A 218 -6.47 9.70 3.56
C GLY A 218 -6.32 8.23 3.97
N GLY A 219 -5.41 7.47 3.31
CA GLY A 219 -5.20 6.05 3.58
C GLY A 219 -5.20 5.16 2.34
N SER A 220 -5.30 5.73 1.15
CA SER A 220 -5.60 4.98 -0.09
C SER A 220 -4.46 4.11 -0.63
N ILE A 221 -3.29 4.10 -0.03
CA ILE A 221 -2.23 3.09 -0.17
C ILE A 221 -2.28 2.13 1.03
N ARG A 222 -2.34 2.69 2.24
CA ARG A 222 -2.18 1.95 3.49
C ARG A 222 -3.36 1.03 3.80
N ILE A 223 -4.60 1.47 3.56
CA ILE A 223 -5.81 0.64 3.79
C ILE A 223 -5.87 -0.57 2.86
N PRO A 224 -5.76 -0.44 1.52
CA PRO A 224 -5.75 -1.63 0.67
C PRO A 224 -4.57 -2.55 0.97
N SER A 225 -3.41 -2.02 1.35
CA SER A 225 -2.28 -2.86 1.80
C SER A 225 -2.62 -3.63 3.07
N ALA A 226 -3.13 -2.96 4.11
CA ALA A 226 -3.48 -3.57 5.39
C ALA A 226 -4.52 -4.69 5.23
N LEU A 227 -5.57 -4.45 4.43
CA LEU A 227 -6.66 -5.41 4.24
C LEU A 227 -6.29 -6.59 3.34
N ASN A 228 -5.22 -6.50 2.55
CA ASN A 228 -4.73 -7.58 1.68
C ASN A 228 -3.44 -8.25 2.18
N GLY A 229 -2.96 -7.90 3.38
CA GLY A 229 -1.72 -8.49 3.92
C GLY A 229 -0.47 -8.08 3.16
N LEU A 230 -0.45 -6.87 2.62
CA LEU A 230 0.66 -6.26 1.88
C LEU A 230 1.30 -5.13 2.69
N VAL A 231 2.47 -4.72 2.26
CA VAL A 231 3.12 -3.49 2.69
C VAL A 231 2.71 -2.33 1.78
N GLY A 232 2.37 -1.18 2.37
CA GLY A 232 2.11 0.04 1.64
C GLY A 232 2.83 1.22 2.26
N PHE A 233 3.51 2.02 1.47
CA PHE A 233 4.21 3.20 1.94
C PHE A 233 3.59 4.47 1.39
N LYS A 234 3.13 5.32 2.29
CA LYS A 234 2.75 6.70 2.02
C LYS A 234 3.92 7.62 2.35
N PRO A 235 4.62 8.20 1.36
CA PRO A 235 5.66 9.18 1.65
C PRO A 235 5.09 10.50 2.17
N THR A 236 5.93 11.36 2.70
CA THR A 236 5.63 12.78 2.96
C THR A 236 5.05 13.41 1.70
N ALA A 237 3.98 14.21 1.81
CA ALA A 237 3.40 14.90 0.66
C ALA A 237 4.48 15.75 -0.06
N ARG A 238 4.40 15.80 -1.40
CA ARG A 238 5.37 16.50 -2.27
C ARG A 238 6.77 15.86 -2.38
N ARG A 239 7.08 14.80 -1.62
CA ARG A 239 8.32 14.02 -1.80
C ARG A 239 8.37 13.36 -3.19
N VAL A 240 7.27 12.78 -3.62
CA VAL A 240 7.07 12.30 -4.99
C VAL A 240 6.27 13.35 -5.76
N PRO A 241 6.76 13.84 -6.92
CA PRO A 241 6.02 14.81 -7.74
C PRO A 241 4.69 14.23 -8.24
N LEU A 242 3.66 15.08 -8.29
CA LEU A 242 2.32 14.71 -8.74
C LEU A 242 1.97 15.32 -10.12
N ASP A 243 2.97 15.75 -10.89
CA ASP A 243 2.76 16.23 -12.25
C ASP A 243 2.21 15.11 -13.13
N GLY A 244 1.08 15.36 -13.78
CA GLY A 244 0.36 14.35 -14.57
C GLY A 244 -0.37 13.32 -13.72
N VAL A 245 -0.72 13.65 -12.46
CA VAL A 245 -1.58 12.82 -11.61
C VAL A 245 -2.91 13.52 -11.43
N LEU A 246 -4.03 12.81 -11.71
CA LEU A 246 -5.37 13.30 -11.48
C LEU A 246 -5.58 13.51 -9.98
N PRO A 247 -5.88 14.75 -9.51
CA PRO A 247 -5.90 15.08 -8.10
C PRO A 247 -7.22 14.69 -7.42
N LEU A 248 -7.14 14.30 -6.15
CA LEU A 248 -8.26 14.37 -5.21
C LEU A 248 -8.10 15.60 -4.30
N SER A 249 -6.90 15.82 -3.77
CA SER A 249 -6.59 16.94 -2.87
C SER A 249 -5.13 17.38 -3.07
N PHE A 250 -4.90 18.55 -3.60
CA PHE A 250 -3.56 19.11 -3.83
C PHE A 250 -2.70 19.20 -2.56
N THR A 251 -3.39 19.38 -1.42
CA THR A 251 -2.73 19.54 -0.11
C THR A 251 -2.36 18.20 0.52
N LEU A 252 -3.14 17.13 0.28
CA LEU A 252 -3.04 15.86 1.02
C LEU A 252 -2.53 14.69 0.18
N ASP A 253 -2.62 14.78 -1.15
CA ASP A 253 -2.24 13.67 -2.04
C ASP A 253 -0.75 13.34 -1.93
N SER A 254 -0.46 12.06 -1.95
CA SER A 254 0.87 11.51 -2.16
C SER A 254 0.78 10.27 -3.06
N ALA A 255 1.80 10.05 -3.90
CA ALA A 255 1.96 8.83 -4.67
C ALA A 255 2.97 7.92 -3.97
N GLY A 256 2.74 6.62 -3.98
CA GLY A 256 3.66 5.67 -3.34
C GLY A 256 3.33 4.21 -3.66
N PRO A 257 4.20 3.29 -3.21
CA PRO A 257 4.16 1.88 -3.55
C PRO A 257 3.25 1.05 -2.66
N ILE A 258 2.76 -0.05 -3.25
CA ILE A 258 2.16 -1.22 -2.61
C ILE A 258 2.95 -2.44 -3.08
N ALA A 259 3.50 -3.23 -2.16
CA ALA A 259 4.31 -4.39 -2.49
C ALA A 259 4.24 -5.46 -1.37
N LYS A 260 4.98 -6.56 -1.52
CA LYS A 260 4.98 -7.67 -0.56
C LYS A 260 5.85 -7.40 0.67
N THR A 261 6.92 -6.60 0.52
CA THR A 261 7.90 -6.34 1.57
C THR A 261 8.19 -4.85 1.72
N VAL A 262 8.72 -4.47 2.87
CA VAL A 262 9.21 -3.09 3.11
C VAL A 262 10.38 -2.76 2.18
N ALA A 263 11.25 -3.74 1.89
CA ALA A 263 12.37 -3.55 0.97
C ALA A 263 11.88 -3.22 -0.45
N ASP A 264 10.85 -3.93 -0.94
CA ASP A 264 10.24 -3.64 -2.23
C ASP A 264 9.62 -2.23 -2.28
N CYS A 265 8.92 -1.84 -1.22
CA CYS A 265 8.36 -0.49 -1.11
C CYS A 265 9.48 0.57 -1.08
N ALA A 266 10.58 0.32 -0.38
CA ALA A 266 11.70 1.25 -0.30
C ALA A 266 12.41 1.40 -1.66
N LEU A 267 12.55 0.30 -2.42
CA LEU A 267 13.13 0.32 -3.77
C LEU A 267 12.24 1.13 -4.75
N LEU A 268 10.93 0.90 -4.70
CA LEU A 268 9.98 1.65 -5.53
C LEU A 268 9.95 3.13 -5.14
N ASP A 269 9.87 3.46 -3.85
CA ASP A 269 9.87 4.85 -3.35
C ASP A 269 11.13 5.61 -3.76
N GLN A 270 12.29 4.97 -3.69
CA GLN A 270 13.55 5.55 -4.14
C GLN A 270 13.48 5.99 -5.61
N VAL A 271 12.91 5.16 -6.49
CA VAL A 271 12.73 5.51 -7.90
C VAL A 271 11.73 6.65 -8.06
N LEU A 272 10.58 6.57 -7.36
CA LEU A 272 9.54 7.59 -7.43
C LEU A 272 10.03 8.95 -6.93
N ALA A 273 10.84 8.99 -5.87
CA ALA A 273 11.42 10.19 -5.31
C ALA A 273 12.69 10.68 -6.06
N ALA A 274 13.23 9.87 -6.99
CA ALA A 274 14.51 10.09 -7.67
C ALA A 274 15.70 10.25 -6.70
N GLU A 275 15.74 9.42 -5.66
CA GLU A 275 16.84 9.42 -4.70
C GLU A 275 17.96 8.46 -5.12
N ALA A 276 19.21 8.90 -4.98
CA ALA A 276 20.38 8.11 -5.34
C ALA A 276 20.92 7.22 -4.21
N ASN A 277 20.39 7.35 -2.98
CA ASN A 277 21.01 6.79 -1.77
C ASN A 277 20.77 5.30 -1.52
N GLY A 278 20.11 4.60 -2.44
CA GLY A 278 19.75 3.17 -2.28
C GLY A 278 18.69 2.91 -1.19
N VAL A 279 18.26 1.67 -1.06
CA VAL A 279 17.39 1.22 0.03
C VAL A 279 18.13 1.40 1.38
N PRO A 280 17.50 1.95 2.42
CA PRO A 280 18.17 2.11 3.72
C PRO A 280 18.47 0.75 4.35
N ALA A 281 19.53 0.68 5.16
CA ALA A 281 19.76 -0.48 6.01
C ALA A 281 18.68 -0.56 7.11
N PRO A 282 18.31 -1.77 7.59
CA PRO A 282 17.40 -1.93 8.70
C PRO A 282 17.91 -1.21 9.96
N ALA A 283 17.01 -0.54 10.68
CA ALA A 283 17.36 0.08 11.97
C ALA A 283 17.62 -0.98 13.05
N GLN A 284 18.42 -0.65 14.06
CA GLN A 284 18.51 -1.47 15.25
C GLN A 284 17.31 -1.20 16.16
N LEU A 285 16.45 -2.20 16.42
CA LEU A 285 15.27 -2.03 17.29
C LEU A 285 15.63 -1.73 18.73
N ARG A 286 16.73 -2.31 19.23
CA ARG A 286 17.21 -2.05 20.60
C ARG A 286 17.55 -0.57 20.76
N GLY A 287 16.87 0.07 21.73
CA GLY A 287 17.04 1.48 22.05
C GLY A 287 16.12 2.43 21.30
N LEU A 288 15.39 1.98 20.26
CA LEU A 288 14.34 2.78 19.67
C LEU A 288 13.16 2.96 20.63
N ARG A 289 12.58 4.15 20.63
CA ARG A 289 11.42 4.53 21.42
C ARG A 289 10.22 4.77 20.54
N PHE A 290 9.20 3.96 20.69
CA PHE A 290 7.97 4.08 19.93
C PHE A 290 6.83 4.65 20.78
N ALA A 291 6.22 5.73 20.32
CA ALA A 291 4.97 6.23 20.89
C ALA A 291 3.79 5.40 20.36
N VAL A 292 2.89 5.00 21.27
CA VAL A 292 1.64 4.31 20.94
C VAL A 292 0.47 5.22 21.33
N PRO A 293 -0.04 6.05 20.39
CA PRO A 293 -1.13 6.97 20.66
C PRO A 293 -2.42 6.21 20.99
N LYS A 294 -3.07 6.60 22.10
CA LYS A 294 -4.36 6.04 22.53
C LYS A 294 -5.54 6.80 21.89
N THR A 295 -5.50 8.13 21.95
CA THR A 295 -6.59 8.99 21.49
C THR A 295 -6.88 8.78 20.00
N VAL A 296 -8.09 8.49 19.64
CA VAL A 296 -8.64 8.19 18.32
C VAL A 296 -8.22 6.81 17.81
N PHE A 297 -6.92 6.48 17.78
CA PHE A 297 -6.40 5.31 17.06
C PHE A 297 -6.81 3.98 17.66
N GLN A 298 -6.98 3.92 18.98
CA GLN A 298 -7.34 2.69 19.69
C GLN A 298 -8.80 2.62 20.13
N ASN A 299 -9.60 3.62 19.77
CA ASN A 299 -11.02 3.61 20.06
C ASN A 299 -11.71 2.54 19.23
N ASP A 300 -12.57 1.74 19.87
CA ASP A 300 -13.48 0.82 19.19
C ASP A 300 -12.79 -0.03 18.10
N LEU A 301 -11.69 -0.71 18.46
CA LEU A 301 -11.02 -1.68 17.59
C LEU A 301 -11.79 -2.99 17.59
N SER A 302 -11.86 -3.65 16.43
CA SER A 302 -12.33 -5.03 16.40
C SER A 302 -11.36 -5.97 17.17
N PRO A 303 -11.83 -7.04 17.80
CA PRO A 303 -10.98 -7.95 18.57
C PRO A 303 -9.75 -8.43 17.76
N ALA A 304 -9.96 -8.84 16.53
CA ALA A 304 -8.87 -9.31 15.65
C ALA A 304 -7.77 -8.25 15.44
N VAL A 305 -8.13 -6.97 15.31
CA VAL A 305 -7.17 -5.87 15.18
C VAL A 305 -6.47 -5.60 16.51
N ALA A 306 -7.21 -5.54 17.61
CA ALA A 306 -6.66 -5.29 18.94
C ALA A 306 -5.64 -6.37 19.32
N ASP A 307 -5.98 -7.64 19.13
CA ASP A 307 -5.12 -8.78 19.45
C ASP A 307 -3.85 -8.82 18.60
N ALA A 308 -3.99 -8.66 17.28
CA ALA A 308 -2.86 -8.65 16.36
C ALA A 308 -1.90 -7.49 16.65
N PHE A 309 -2.43 -6.28 16.90
CA PHE A 309 -1.63 -5.11 17.22
C PHE A 309 -0.91 -5.27 18.57
N THR A 310 -1.61 -5.73 19.62
CA THR A 310 -1.01 -5.98 20.95
C THR A 310 0.11 -7.02 20.86
N ALA A 311 -0.12 -8.11 20.13
CA ALA A 311 0.90 -9.14 19.92
C ALA A 311 2.13 -8.60 19.18
N ALA A 312 1.93 -7.72 18.17
CA ALA A 312 3.03 -7.07 17.47
C ALA A 312 3.85 -6.15 18.40
N LEU A 313 3.19 -5.33 19.24
CA LEU A 313 3.88 -4.50 20.23
C LEU A 313 4.71 -5.35 21.22
N GLY A 314 4.15 -6.48 21.67
CA GLY A 314 4.87 -7.43 22.53
C GLY A 314 6.14 -7.98 21.88
N ARG A 315 6.08 -8.35 20.60
CA ARG A 315 7.26 -8.82 19.83
C ARG A 315 8.32 -7.74 19.68
N LEU A 316 7.93 -6.49 19.41
CA LEU A 316 8.86 -5.36 19.31
C LEU A 316 9.53 -5.06 20.66
N SER A 317 8.79 -5.11 21.76
CA SER A 317 9.32 -4.96 23.11
C SER A 317 10.33 -6.07 23.44
N ALA A 318 10.01 -7.32 23.10
CA ALA A 318 10.92 -8.47 23.28
C ALA A 318 12.21 -8.33 22.43
N ALA A 319 12.13 -7.68 21.27
CA ALA A 319 13.28 -7.35 20.43
C ALA A 319 14.11 -6.16 20.95
N GLY A 320 13.71 -5.55 22.06
CA GLY A 320 14.47 -4.51 22.78
C GLY A 320 14.05 -3.08 22.46
N ALA A 321 12.96 -2.87 21.73
CA ALA A 321 12.37 -1.55 21.55
C ALA A 321 11.61 -1.11 22.82
N THR A 322 11.61 0.19 23.11
CA THR A 322 10.80 0.77 24.18
C THR A 322 9.44 1.20 23.63
N ILE A 323 8.38 0.56 24.11
CA ILE A 323 7.00 0.90 23.74
C ILE A 323 6.44 1.82 24.82
N VAL A 324 5.97 3.00 24.41
CA VAL A 324 5.44 4.03 25.32
C VAL A 324 3.99 4.35 24.96
N ASP A 325 3.08 3.89 25.79
CA ASP A 325 1.66 4.25 25.68
C ASP A 325 1.46 5.72 26.07
N LEU A 326 0.84 6.48 25.18
CA LEU A 326 0.61 7.92 25.37
C LEU A 326 -0.84 8.30 25.05
N PRO A 327 -1.45 9.21 25.82
CA PRO A 327 -2.75 9.78 25.43
C PRO A 327 -2.66 10.44 24.06
N MET A 328 -1.70 11.34 23.82
CA MET A 328 -1.59 12.20 22.62
C MET A 328 -2.94 12.84 22.25
N ALA A 329 -3.52 13.57 23.22
CA ALA A 329 -4.84 14.19 23.12
C ALA A 329 -4.95 15.17 21.94
N GLU A 330 -3.82 15.66 21.44
CA GLU A 330 -3.69 16.53 20.29
C GLU A 330 -4.35 15.95 19.03
N PHE A 331 -4.35 14.63 18.88
CA PHE A 331 -5.00 13.98 17.74
C PHE A 331 -6.53 14.17 17.68
N ALA A 332 -7.17 14.49 18.80
CA ALA A 332 -8.60 14.84 18.80
C ALA A 332 -8.90 16.11 17.98
N GLN A 333 -7.91 16.98 17.77
CA GLN A 333 -8.06 18.20 16.98
C GLN A 333 -8.24 17.91 15.47
N ALA A 334 -7.91 16.73 14.98
CA ALA A 334 -7.98 16.36 13.56
C ALA A 334 -9.39 16.62 12.97
N ALA A 335 -10.44 16.39 13.74
CA ALA A 335 -11.82 16.65 13.32
C ALA A 335 -12.12 18.14 13.10
N ALA A 336 -11.48 19.02 13.86
CA ALA A 336 -11.61 20.47 13.69
C ALA A 336 -10.76 21.01 12.54
N VAL A 337 -9.62 20.37 12.26
CA VAL A 337 -8.71 20.73 11.14
C VAL A 337 -9.33 20.43 9.78
N ASN A 338 -10.10 19.35 9.67
CA ASN A 338 -10.76 18.97 8.41
C ASN A 338 -12.21 18.52 8.68
N PRO A 339 -13.09 19.41 9.12
CA PRO A 339 -14.46 19.07 9.50
C PRO A 339 -15.21 18.48 8.30
N ARG A 340 -15.72 17.26 8.46
CA ARG A 340 -16.44 16.53 7.39
C ARG A 340 -15.69 16.44 6.06
N GLY A 341 -14.36 16.53 6.06
CA GLY A 341 -13.55 16.51 4.83
C GLY A 341 -13.57 17.82 4.05
N ALA A 342 -13.83 18.94 4.69
CA ALA A 342 -14.00 20.26 4.02
C ALA A 342 -12.79 20.64 3.15
N LEU A 343 -11.56 20.43 3.64
CA LEU A 343 -10.34 20.69 2.86
C LEU A 343 -10.33 19.88 1.56
N THR A 344 -10.57 18.57 1.67
CA THR A 344 -10.60 17.66 0.52
C THR A 344 -11.76 18.00 -0.43
N SER A 345 -12.95 18.33 0.10
CA SER A 345 -14.13 18.67 -0.72
C SER A 345 -13.90 19.96 -1.51
N ALA A 346 -13.27 20.99 -0.90
CA ALA A 346 -12.97 22.25 -1.58
C ALA A 346 -12.03 22.04 -2.77
N GLU A 347 -10.96 21.26 -2.56
CA GLU A 347 -9.96 20.99 -3.58
C GLU A 347 -10.51 20.07 -4.68
N ALA A 348 -11.26 19.03 -4.31
CA ALA A 348 -11.94 18.16 -5.27
C ALA A 348 -12.95 18.96 -6.10
N TYR A 349 -13.82 19.79 -5.47
CA TYR A 349 -14.79 20.58 -6.21
C TYR A 349 -14.13 21.54 -7.19
N TRP A 350 -13.02 22.19 -6.82
CA TRP A 350 -12.28 23.06 -7.74
C TRP A 350 -11.90 22.34 -9.03
N TRP A 351 -11.45 21.09 -8.97
CA TRP A 351 -11.12 20.31 -10.17
C TRP A 351 -12.37 19.82 -10.89
N HIS A 352 -13.39 19.33 -10.16
CA HIS A 352 -14.56 18.67 -10.71
C HIS A 352 -15.64 19.64 -11.24
N ARG A 353 -15.64 20.93 -10.86
CA ARG A 353 -16.72 21.88 -11.16
C ARG A 353 -17.10 21.95 -12.65
N GLN A 354 -16.13 21.82 -13.55
CA GLN A 354 -16.37 21.81 -14.99
C GLN A 354 -17.06 20.51 -15.49
N TRP A 355 -16.75 19.39 -14.86
CA TRP A 355 -17.32 18.10 -15.21
C TRP A 355 -18.70 17.86 -14.60
N ILE A 356 -18.95 18.38 -13.41
CA ILE A 356 -20.24 18.28 -12.69
C ILE A 356 -21.34 19.03 -13.47
N LYS A 357 -21.02 20.14 -14.10
CA LYS A 357 -21.98 20.99 -14.83
C LYS A 357 -22.76 20.20 -15.87
N ASP A 358 -22.07 19.36 -16.68
CA ASP A 358 -22.65 18.71 -17.84
C ASP A 358 -22.67 17.17 -17.76
N GLY A 359 -22.21 16.59 -16.65
CA GLY A 359 -22.05 15.14 -16.50
C GLY A 359 -22.26 14.62 -15.07
N ALA A 360 -23.01 15.32 -14.24
CA ALA A 360 -23.27 14.93 -12.84
C ALA A 360 -23.89 13.53 -12.71
N ASP A 361 -24.69 13.11 -13.67
CA ASP A 361 -25.36 11.81 -13.75
C ASP A 361 -24.41 10.65 -14.06
N LYS A 362 -23.19 10.94 -14.53
CA LYS A 362 -22.17 9.94 -14.85
C LYS A 362 -21.29 9.58 -13.64
N TYR A 363 -21.37 10.34 -12.56
CA TYR A 363 -20.64 10.05 -11.32
C TYR A 363 -21.27 8.90 -10.54
N ASP A 364 -20.45 8.20 -9.77
CA ASP A 364 -20.95 7.43 -8.63
C ASP A 364 -21.69 8.39 -7.66
N PRO A 365 -22.97 8.15 -7.36
CA PRO A 365 -23.73 9.00 -6.43
C PRO A 365 -23.06 9.17 -5.05
N ARG A 366 -22.32 8.14 -4.60
CA ARG A 366 -21.58 8.14 -3.33
C ARG A 366 -20.32 8.98 -3.36
N VAL A 367 -19.82 9.30 -4.55
CA VAL A 367 -18.64 10.16 -4.76
C VAL A 367 -19.05 11.61 -4.96
N ILE A 368 -19.98 11.89 -5.87
CA ILE A 368 -20.39 13.28 -6.17
C ILE A 368 -20.95 14.00 -4.96
N VAL A 369 -21.70 13.31 -4.07
CA VAL A 369 -22.24 13.87 -2.85
C VAL A 369 -21.16 14.35 -1.87
N ARG A 370 -19.93 13.84 -2.00
CA ARG A 370 -18.77 14.22 -1.18
C ARG A 370 -17.96 15.36 -1.82
N ILE A 371 -18.07 15.53 -3.13
CA ILE A 371 -17.41 16.62 -3.88
C ILE A 371 -18.21 17.92 -3.74
N ARG A 372 -19.55 17.86 -3.91
CA ARG A 372 -20.44 19.02 -3.94
C ARG A 372 -20.34 19.97 -2.74
N PRO A 373 -20.12 19.53 -1.49
CA PRO A 373 -19.96 20.46 -0.37
C PRO A 373 -18.84 21.48 -0.57
N GLY A 374 -17.84 21.19 -1.40
CA GLY A 374 -16.78 22.11 -1.74
C GLY A 374 -17.23 23.38 -2.47
N GLU A 375 -18.41 23.34 -3.13
CA GLU A 375 -18.99 24.49 -3.85
C GLU A 375 -19.26 25.68 -2.93
N THR A 376 -19.63 25.42 -1.69
CA THR A 376 -20.02 26.47 -0.74
C THR A 376 -18.88 26.92 0.18
N ILE A 377 -17.70 26.30 0.08
CA ILE A 377 -16.54 26.67 0.88
C ILE A 377 -15.91 27.93 0.30
N THR A 378 -15.93 29.01 1.08
CA THR A 378 -15.35 30.29 0.67
C THR A 378 -13.82 30.26 0.71
N ALA A 379 -13.17 31.17 -0.02
CA ALA A 379 -11.72 31.32 0.04
C ALA A 379 -11.23 31.62 1.48
N ALA A 380 -12.00 32.42 2.25
CA ALA A 380 -11.66 32.71 3.65
C ALA A 380 -11.68 31.45 4.50
N SER A 381 -12.75 30.64 4.40
CA SER A 381 -12.86 29.37 5.13
C SER A 381 -11.77 28.38 4.73
N TYR A 382 -11.45 28.28 3.44
CA TYR A 382 -10.36 27.42 2.97
C TYR A 382 -8.98 27.84 3.54
N ILE A 383 -8.68 29.16 3.54
CA ILE A 383 -7.43 29.68 4.11
C ILE A 383 -7.37 29.39 5.63
N GLU A 384 -8.49 29.49 6.33
CA GLU A 384 -8.57 29.13 7.75
C GLU A 384 -8.25 27.65 7.98
N LEU A 385 -8.81 26.74 7.18
CA LEU A 385 -8.47 25.32 7.23
C LEU A 385 -6.98 25.04 7.01
N ILE A 386 -6.35 25.72 6.04
CA ILE A 386 -4.90 25.61 5.80
C ILE A 386 -4.10 26.06 7.02
N LYS A 387 -4.48 27.19 7.66
CA LYS A 387 -3.79 27.68 8.86
C LYS A 387 -3.97 26.76 10.06
N LEU A 388 -5.18 26.21 10.26
CA LEU A 388 -5.44 25.21 11.29
C LEU A 388 -4.62 23.95 11.07
N ARG A 389 -4.50 23.51 9.81
CA ARG A 389 -3.64 22.37 9.45
C ARG A 389 -2.17 22.63 9.75
N GLU A 390 -1.63 23.80 9.40
CA GLU A 390 -0.26 24.18 9.72
C GLU A 390 0.00 24.17 11.24
N GLN A 391 -0.95 24.65 12.03
CA GLN A 391 -0.86 24.58 13.49
C GLN A 391 -0.88 23.14 13.98
N PHE A 392 -1.78 22.32 13.44
CA PHE A 392 -1.85 20.88 13.77
C PHE A 392 -0.56 20.15 13.49
N ILE A 393 0.08 20.39 12.31
CA ILE A 393 1.40 19.84 11.97
C ILE A 393 2.42 20.19 13.05
N ARG A 394 2.52 21.46 13.46
CA ARG A 394 3.45 21.88 14.53
C ARG A 394 3.16 21.20 15.85
N THR A 395 1.89 21.09 16.22
CA THR A 395 1.45 20.46 17.47
C THR A 395 1.84 18.98 17.51
N ILE A 396 1.55 18.23 16.43
CA ILE A 396 1.90 16.80 16.36
C ILE A 396 3.42 16.60 16.31
N ASN A 397 4.15 17.42 15.57
CA ASN A 397 5.61 17.35 15.54
C ASN A 397 6.23 17.56 16.94
N ALA A 398 5.69 18.48 17.73
CA ALA A 398 6.12 18.70 19.10
C ALA A 398 5.78 17.52 20.02
N ALA A 399 4.57 16.96 19.91
CA ALA A 399 4.13 15.82 20.70
C ALA A 399 4.91 14.52 20.35
N ALA A 400 5.33 14.37 19.09
CA ALA A 400 6.13 13.23 18.63
C ALA A 400 7.64 13.39 18.90
N ALA A 401 8.09 14.57 19.34
CA ALA A 401 9.50 14.81 19.62
C ALA A 401 10.02 13.86 20.72
N GLY A 402 11.18 13.26 20.49
CA GLY A 402 11.76 12.28 21.43
C GLY A 402 11.31 10.82 21.22
N TYR A 403 10.50 10.56 20.19
CA TYR A 403 10.16 9.22 19.72
C TYR A 403 10.69 8.99 18.31
N ASP A 404 11.02 7.73 18.02
CA ASP A 404 11.58 7.35 16.73
C ASP A 404 10.49 7.15 15.69
N ALA A 405 9.33 6.67 16.10
CA ALA A 405 8.11 6.56 15.31
C ALA A 405 6.87 6.44 16.22
N MET A 406 5.71 6.61 15.64
CA MET A 406 4.41 6.31 16.24
C MET A 406 3.88 4.99 15.68
N LEU A 407 3.38 4.10 16.54
CA LEU A 407 2.79 2.82 16.17
C LEU A 407 1.29 2.83 16.45
N MET A 408 0.50 2.44 15.46
CA MET A 408 -0.97 2.40 15.57
C MET A 408 -1.56 1.37 14.59
N PRO A 409 -2.79 0.86 14.82
CA PRO A 409 -3.47 0.04 13.82
C PRO A 409 -3.73 0.86 12.54
N THR A 410 -3.46 0.29 11.37
CA THR A 410 -3.75 0.97 10.09
C THR A 410 -5.24 1.16 9.88
N ALA A 411 -6.03 0.12 10.13
CA ALA A 411 -7.49 0.15 10.12
C ALA A 411 -8.03 -0.31 11.48
N PRO A 412 -9.19 0.16 11.94
CA PRO A 412 -9.80 -0.27 13.20
C PRO A 412 -10.48 -1.64 13.13
N GLU A 413 -10.66 -2.17 11.93
CA GLU A 413 -11.29 -3.47 11.69
C GLU A 413 -10.69 -4.17 10.48
N THR A 414 -10.95 -5.47 10.33
CA THR A 414 -10.63 -6.26 9.15
C THR A 414 -11.60 -5.96 8.01
N ALA A 415 -11.34 -6.49 6.81
CA ALA A 415 -12.16 -6.21 5.63
C ALA A 415 -13.62 -6.69 5.80
N PRO A 416 -14.64 -5.81 5.81
CA PRO A 416 -16.04 -6.20 5.72
C PRO A 416 -16.33 -6.81 4.34
N THR A 417 -17.52 -7.40 4.18
CA THR A 417 -17.93 -7.95 2.88
C THR A 417 -18.33 -6.85 1.91
N ILE A 418 -18.17 -7.11 0.60
CA ILE A 418 -18.66 -6.21 -0.46
C ILE A 418 -20.18 -6.04 -0.34
N ALA A 419 -20.91 -7.12 0.00
CA ALA A 419 -22.36 -7.08 0.19
C ALA A 419 -22.76 -6.14 1.34
N GLU A 420 -22.07 -6.21 2.49
CA GLU A 420 -22.30 -5.29 3.61
C GLU A 420 -21.97 -3.83 3.22
N ALA A 421 -20.79 -3.61 2.65
CA ALA A 421 -20.34 -2.28 2.28
C ALA A 421 -21.20 -1.63 1.19
N GLY A 422 -21.82 -2.42 0.33
CA GLY A 422 -22.71 -1.97 -0.73
C GLY A 422 -24.20 -1.89 -0.37
N LYS A 423 -24.60 -2.33 0.84
CA LYS A 423 -25.98 -2.54 1.25
C LYS A 423 -26.84 -1.27 1.10
N ASP A 424 -26.39 -0.17 1.64
CA ASP A 424 -27.04 1.13 1.60
C ASP A 424 -26.02 2.26 1.83
N ASP A 425 -26.42 3.51 1.62
CA ASP A 425 -25.52 4.67 1.71
C ASP A 425 -25.12 5.00 3.16
N GLU A 426 -25.96 4.67 4.14
CA GLU A 426 -25.65 4.84 5.56
C GLU A 426 -24.52 3.88 5.98
N THR A 427 -24.67 2.59 5.66
CA THR A 427 -23.67 1.56 5.93
C THR A 427 -22.37 1.87 5.20
N TYR A 428 -22.45 2.26 3.91
CA TYR A 428 -21.27 2.67 3.13
C TYR A 428 -20.54 3.83 3.81
N THR A 429 -21.26 4.87 4.21
CA THR A 429 -20.69 6.06 4.84
C THR A 429 -20.04 5.71 6.18
N ARG A 430 -20.73 4.95 7.02
CA ARG A 430 -20.22 4.49 8.32
C ARG A 430 -18.93 3.68 8.17
N LEU A 431 -18.92 2.69 7.30
CA LEU A 431 -17.73 1.86 7.06
C LEU A 431 -16.58 2.66 6.46
N ASN A 432 -16.87 3.57 5.52
CA ASN A 432 -15.83 4.41 4.94
C ASN A 432 -15.21 5.37 5.97
N LEU A 433 -16.01 6.02 6.81
CA LEU A 433 -15.50 6.89 7.88
C LEU A 433 -14.68 6.09 8.90
N ARG A 434 -15.10 4.87 9.19
CA ARG A 434 -14.37 3.96 10.07
C ARG A 434 -12.98 3.62 9.51
N MET A 435 -12.88 3.25 8.23
CA MET A 435 -11.59 3.00 7.57
C MET A 435 -10.72 4.25 7.46
N LEU A 436 -11.33 5.41 7.28
CA LEU A 436 -10.64 6.70 7.15
C LEU A 436 -10.02 7.19 8.47
N ARG A 437 -10.59 6.81 9.61
CA ARG A 437 -10.31 7.36 10.94
C ARG A 437 -8.81 7.43 11.26
N ASN A 438 -8.09 6.32 11.12
CA ASN A 438 -6.69 6.24 11.51
C ASN A 438 -5.73 6.85 10.48
N PRO A 439 -5.76 6.41 9.21
CA PRO A 439 -4.74 6.85 8.25
C PRO A 439 -4.88 8.31 7.84
N ALA A 440 -6.11 8.89 7.82
CA ALA A 440 -6.33 10.26 7.40
C ALA A 440 -5.64 11.29 8.33
N ILE A 441 -5.50 10.97 9.60
CA ILE A 441 -4.79 11.84 10.56
C ILE A 441 -3.33 12.02 10.14
N VAL A 442 -2.67 10.96 9.62
CA VAL A 442 -1.30 11.04 9.15
C VAL A 442 -1.17 11.98 7.94
N ASN A 443 -2.16 11.98 7.01
CA ASN A 443 -2.18 12.94 5.91
C ASN A 443 -2.37 14.38 6.43
N LEU A 444 -3.20 14.58 7.45
CA LEU A 444 -3.45 15.91 8.01
C LEU A 444 -2.21 16.53 8.66
N PHE A 445 -1.39 15.77 9.37
CA PHE A 445 -0.14 16.29 9.92
C PHE A 445 1.06 16.17 8.97
N ASP A 446 0.81 15.80 7.69
CA ASP A 446 1.82 15.69 6.63
C ASP A 446 2.93 14.64 6.91
N GLY A 447 2.65 13.65 7.73
CA GLY A 447 3.57 12.58 8.08
C GLY A 447 3.78 11.58 6.94
N CYS A 448 4.89 10.84 6.98
CA CYS A 448 5.07 9.62 6.20
C CYS A 448 4.65 8.39 7.02
N ALA A 449 4.20 7.32 6.37
CA ALA A 449 3.84 6.10 7.08
C ALA A 449 3.90 4.84 6.22
N LEU A 450 4.33 3.75 6.86
CA LEU A 450 4.19 2.38 6.37
C LEU A 450 2.98 1.71 7.00
N SER A 451 2.30 0.84 6.26
CA SER A 451 1.45 -0.21 6.81
C SER A 451 2.15 -1.54 6.59
N VAL A 452 2.43 -2.27 7.68
CA VAL A 452 3.12 -3.57 7.66
C VAL A 452 2.16 -4.62 8.20
N PRO A 453 1.99 -5.80 7.56
CA PRO A 453 1.17 -6.87 8.10
C PRO A 453 1.63 -7.31 9.50
N CYS A 454 0.69 -7.53 10.41
CA CYS A 454 1.00 -7.99 11.78
C CYS A 454 0.09 -9.12 12.29
N HIS A 455 -0.82 -9.62 11.45
CA HIS A 455 -1.72 -10.73 11.75
C HIS A 455 -1.01 -12.09 11.68
N VAL A 456 -1.62 -13.10 12.25
CA VAL A 456 -1.17 -14.48 12.11
C VAL A 456 -1.47 -14.97 10.69
N PRO A 457 -0.53 -15.58 9.95
CA PRO A 457 -0.78 -16.14 8.63
C PRO A 457 -2.02 -17.05 8.59
N GLY A 458 -2.88 -16.88 7.58
CA GLY A 458 -4.14 -17.62 7.45
C GLY A 458 -5.33 -16.99 8.18
N THR A 459 -5.13 -15.97 9.01
CA THR A 459 -6.22 -15.17 9.59
C THR A 459 -6.52 -13.93 8.77
N ALA A 460 -7.60 -13.21 9.11
CA ALA A 460 -7.94 -11.95 8.44
C ALA A 460 -6.79 -10.95 8.53
N PRO A 461 -6.38 -10.34 7.40
CA PRO A 461 -5.27 -9.41 7.37
C PRO A 461 -5.47 -8.20 8.28
N VAL A 462 -4.42 -7.86 9.03
CA VAL A 462 -4.32 -6.67 9.89
C VAL A 462 -2.97 -5.99 9.62
N GLY A 463 -3.01 -4.67 9.42
CA GLY A 463 -1.81 -3.84 9.26
C GLY A 463 -1.49 -3.03 10.51
N MET A 464 -0.22 -3.02 10.91
CA MET A 464 0.33 -2.05 11.86
C MET A 464 0.91 -0.87 11.08
N MET A 465 0.50 0.34 11.40
CA MET A 465 1.02 1.56 10.81
C MET A 465 2.19 2.08 11.64
N ILE A 466 3.32 2.32 10.97
CA ILE A 466 4.53 2.94 11.50
C ILE A 466 4.60 4.34 10.90
N ALA A 467 4.31 5.36 11.70
CA ALA A 467 4.24 6.74 11.22
C ALA A 467 5.36 7.60 11.78
N GLY A 468 5.91 8.43 10.91
CA GLY A 468 6.87 9.49 11.25
C GLY A 468 6.29 10.86 10.96
N THR A 469 6.96 11.88 11.45
CA THR A 469 6.70 13.26 11.09
C THR A 469 7.18 13.54 9.66
N GLN A 470 6.87 14.72 9.17
CA GLN A 470 7.27 15.21 7.85
C GLN A 470 8.78 15.04 7.58
N ASN A 471 9.13 14.56 6.38
CA ASN A 471 10.51 14.37 5.92
C ASN A 471 11.35 13.34 6.71
N THR A 472 10.70 12.43 7.43
CA THR A 472 11.38 11.30 8.08
C THR A 472 11.28 10.00 7.30
N ASP A 473 10.92 10.06 6.03
CA ASP A 473 10.62 8.94 5.13
C ASP A 473 11.67 7.84 5.20
N ARG A 474 12.93 8.18 5.01
CA ARG A 474 14.04 7.22 5.02
C ARG A 474 14.24 6.56 6.38
N LYS A 475 14.02 7.31 7.49
CA LYS A 475 14.04 6.76 8.86
C LYS A 475 12.91 5.77 9.06
N ILE A 476 11.69 6.09 8.59
CA ILE A 476 10.52 5.21 8.73
C ILE A 476 10.69 3.93 7.89
N LEU A 477 11.26 4.02 6.69
CA LEU A 477 11.61 2.84 5.88
C LEU A 477 12.64 1.96 6.58
N ALA A 478 13.71 2.53 7.17
CA ALA A 478 14.71 1.78 7.92
C ALA A 478 14.11 1.08 9.16
N ILE A 479 13.22 1.76 9.89
CA ILE A 479 12.48 1.19 11.02
C ILE A 479 11.54 0.08 10.51
N GLY A 480 10.83 0.32 9.41
CA GLY A 480 9.93 -0.65 8.80
C GLY A 480 10.61 -1.96 8.43
N LEU A 481 11.82 -1.91 7.85
CA LEU A 481 12.62 -3.10 7.53
C LEU A 481 12.89 -3.94 8.80
N ALA A 482 13.29 -3.31 9.90
CA ALA A 482 13.55 -4.00 11.15
C ALA A 482 12.27 -4.51 11.84
N VAL A 483 11.18 -3.74 11.75
CA VAL A 483 9.87 -4.12 12.30
C VAL A 483 9.29 -5.32 11.54
N GLU A 484 9.35 -5.33 10.20
CA GLU A 484 8.87 -6.43 9.38
C GLU A 484 9.54 -7.76 9.74
N GLU A 485 10.84 -7.76 10.01
CA GLU A 485 11.59 -8.94 10.46
C GLU A 485 10.98 -9.58 11.73
N VAL A 486 10.51 -8.76 12.65
CA VAL A 486 10.04 -9.18 13.97
C VAL A 486 8.54 -9.48 13.99
N VAL A 487 7.73 -8.68 13.26
CA VAL A 487 6.27 -8.80 13.35
C VAL A 487 5.66 -9.64 12.24
N TRP A 488 6.35 -9.80 11.10
CA TRP A 488 5.79 -10.47 9.94
C TRP A 488 6.59 -11.65 9.41
N LYS A 489 7.93 -11.66 9.54
CA LYS A 489 8.76 -12.80 9.13
C LYS A 489 8.62 -14.03 10.06
N LEU A 490 7.40 -14.49 10.26
CA LEU A 490 7.12 -15.87 10.68
C LEU A 490 7.08 -16.84 9.47
N ARG A 491 7.65 -16.42 8.35
CA ARG A 491 7.81 -17.22 7.13
C ARG A 491 9.23 -17.77 7.11
N GLY A 492 9.53 -18.67 8.02
CA GLY A 492 10.72 -19.50 8.06
C GLY A 492 10.32 -20.94 7.89
#